data_efc418e217591fc86300a12f8f6bcfb9
#
_entry.id   efc418e217591fc86300a12f8f6bcfb9
#
_cell.length_a   1.000
_cell.length_b   1.000
_cell.length_c   1.000
_cell.angle_alpha   90.00
_cell.angle_beta   90.00
_cell.angle_gamma   90.00
#
_symmetry.space_group_name_H-M   'P 1'
#
loop_
_entity.id
_entity.type
_entity.pdbx_description
1 polymer ?
#
loop_
_entity_poly.entity_id
_entity_poly.type
_entity_poly.pdbx_seq_one_letter_code
_entity_poly.pdbx_strand_id
1 'polypeptide(L)'
;ADMRGKGKAQLENLLHKVFFNRRHLSGGGGSVSIIATSQTYNKIDPKIRRTASQLIFFENKNKKEIETIFEEVILIPKKEFYDVMRYVYDKPYQFLYIDTNLPDDKMLFKKFNQLEVSSKNIMGDGFRFMET
;
A
#
# COMPACT_ATOMS: atom_id res chain seq x y z
N ALA A 1 -23.74 -27.26 2.56
CA ALA A 1 -23.84 -25.97 1.90
C ALA A 1 -22.72 -25.05 2.38
N ASP A 2 -21.84 -24.73 1.50
CA ASP A 2 -20.74 -23.86 1.86
C ASP A 2 -21.19 -22.40 1.81
N MET A 3 -21.70 -21.93 2.95
CA MET A 3 -22.05 -20.53 3.15
C MET A 3 -20.87 -19.58 2.95
N ARG A 4 -19.65 -20.08 3.11
CA ARG A 4 -18.44 -19.28 2.96
C ARG A 4 -18.23 -18.79 1.54
N GLY A 5 -18.45 -19.64 0.55
CA GLY A 5 -18.29 -19.27 -0.86
C GLY A 5 -19.30 -18.21 -1.32
N LYS A 6 -20.55 -18.40 -0.99
CA LYS A 6 -21.62 -17.45 -1.35
C LYS A 6 -21.50 -16.13 -0.60
N GLY A 7 -21.22 -16.19 0.70
CA GLY A 7 -21.03 -14.98 1.50
C GLY A 7 -19.83 -14.16 1.05
N LYS A 8 -18.73 -14.84 0.71
CA LYS A 8 -17.53 -14.18 0.21
C LYS A 8 -17.80 -13.49 -1.12
N ALA A 9 -18.47 -14.16 -2.08
CA ALA A 9 -18.78 -13.57 -3.37
C ALA A 9 -19.70 -12.36 -3.25
N GLN A 10 -20.70 -12.42 -2.37
CA GLN A 10 -21.60 -11.30 -2.11
C GLN A 10 -20.84 -10.12 -1.49
N LEU A 11 -19.95 -10.40 -0.55
CA LEU A 11 -19.15 -9.36 0.10
C LEU A 11 -18.20 -8.70 -0.90
N GLU A 12 -17.54 -9.48 -1.75
CA GLU A 12 -16.67 -8.95 -2.79
C GLU A 12 -17.45 -8.07 -3.77
N ASN A 13 -18.64 -8.49 -4.19
CA ASN A 13 -19.49 -7.69 -5.08
C ASN A 13 -19.91 -6.37 -4.43
N LEU A 14 -20.26 -6.42 -3.15
CA LEU A 14 -20.61 -5.21 -2.40
C LEU A 14 -19.41 -4.27 -2.29
N LEU A 15 -18.24 -4.80 -1.96
CA LEU A 15 -17.01 -4.02 -1.89
C LEU A 15 -16.68 -3.37 -3.23
N HIS A 16 -16.81 -4.11 -4.33
CA HIS A 16 -16.61 -3.55 -5.67
C HIS A 16 -17.54 -2.37 -5.92
N LYS A 17 -18.82 -2.51 -5.62
CA LYS A 17 -19.79 -1.43 -5.79
C LYS A 17 -19.42 -0.21 -4.96
N VAL A 18 -19.04 -0.41 -3.71
CA VAL A 18 -18.68 0.68 -2.81
C VAL A 18 -17.41 1.39 -3.31
N PHE A 19 -16.36 0.65 -3.67
CA PHE A 19 -15.10 1.26 -4.10
C PHE A 19 -15.20 1.95 -5.45
N PHE A 20 -15.91 1.36 -6.42
CA PHE A 20 -16.00 1.93 -7.76
C PHE A 20 -17.04 3.04 -7.87
N ASN A 21 -18.08 3.01 -7.05
CA ASN A 21 -19.16 3.99 -7.09
C ASN A 21 -19.08 5.02 -5.95
N ARG A 22 -17.98 5.07 -5.23
CA ARG A 22 -17.85 5.94 -4.05
C ARG A 22 -18.16 7.42 -4.32
N ARG A 23 -17.90 7.90 -5.55
CA ARG A 23 -18.19 9.27 -5.92
C ARG A 23 -19.69 9.55 -6.04
N HIS A 24 -20.48 8.53 -6.28
CA HIS A 24 -21.92 8.63 -6.45
C HIS A 24 -22.71 8.33 -5.17
N LEU A 25 -22.06 7.76 -4.15
CA LEU A 25 -22.73 7.39 -2.91
C LEU A 25 -23.15 8.59 -2.06
N SER A 26 -22.53 9.73 -2.28
CA SER A 26 -22.78 10.95 -1.49
C SER A 26 -23.91 11.81 -2.04
N GLY A 27 -24.64 11.36 -3.05
CA GLY A 27 -25.82 12.08 -3.53
C GLY A 27 -25.55 13.40 -4.26
N GLY A 28 -24.40 13.52 -4.92
CA GLY A 28 -24.19 14.59 -5.89
C GLY A 28 -23.43 15.82 -5.45
N GLY A 29 -22.95 15.90 -4.22
CA GLY A 29 -22.25 17.11 -3.77
C GLY A 29 -21.06 16.89 -2.86
N GLY A 30 -20.78 15.64 -2.48
CA GLY A 30 -19.71 15.32 -1.57
C GLY A 30 -18.80 14.22 -2.07
N SER A 31 -17.83 13.87 -1.26
CA SER A 31 -16.94 12.73 -1.49
C SER A 31 -17.08 11.74 -0.34
N VAL A 32 -16.92 10.46 -0.66
CA VAL A 32 -16.89 9.39 0.34
C VAL A 32 -15.46 8.88 0.45
N SER A 33 -14.94 8.87 1.67
CA SER A 33 -13.66 8.23 1.98
C SER A 33 -13.92 6.84 2.55
N ILE A 34 -13.14 5.86 2.07
CA ILE A 34 -13.30 4.48 2.47
C ILE A 34 -11.99 4.00 3.09
N ILE A 35 -12.06 3.42 4.28
CA ILE A 35 -10.93 2.77 4.93
C ILE A 35 -11.25 1.28 5.05
N ALA A 36 -10.38 0.46 4.48
CA ALA A 36 -10.51 -0.99 4.56
C ALA A 36 -9.27 -1.60 5.20
N THR A 37 -9.47 -2.61 6.04
CA THR A 37 -8.36 -3.32 6.68
C THR A 37 -8.41 -4.80 6.31
N SER A 38 -7.24 -5.42 6.22
CA SER A 38 -7.12 -6.83 5.93
C SER A 38 -5.86 -7.39 6.58
N GLN A 39 -5.91 -8.65 7.00
CA GLN A 39 -4.73 -9.35 7.52
C GLN A 39 -3.79 -9.79 6.39
N THR A 40 -4.29 -9.93 5.18
CA THR A 40 -3.55 -10.47 4.05
C THR A 40 -3.79 -9.63 2.80
N TYR A 41 -2.74 -8.98 2.33
CA TYR A 41 -2.84 -8.12 1.15
C TYR A 41 -3.26 -8.89 -0.11
N ASN A 42 -2.68 -10.08 -0.31
CA ASN A 42 -2.96 -10.89 -1.50
C ASN A 42 -4.40 -11.39 -1.60
N LYS A 43 -5.13 -11.42 -0.49
CA LYS A 43 -6.54 -11.84 -0.48
C LYS A 43 -7.50 -10.72 -0.85
N ILE A 44 -7.03 -9.49 -0.90
CA ILE A 44 -7.84 -8.39 -1.38
C ILE A 44 -7.90 -8.48 -2.91
N ASP A 45 -9.09 -8.31 -3.47
CA ASP A 45 -9.26 -8.34 -4.93
C ASP A 45 -8.32 -7.31 -5.59
N PRO A 46 -7.54 -7.71 -6.61
CA PRO A 46 -6.62 -6.79 -7.29
C PRO A 46 -7.29 -5.52 -7.81
N LYS A 47 -8.54 -5.60 -8.24
CA LYS A 47 -9.28 -4.42 -8.69
C LYS A 47 -9.49 -3.42 -7.57
N ILE A 48 -9.76 -3.89 -6.36
CA ILE A 48 -9.92 -3.05 -5.18
C ILE A 48 -8.56 -2.49 -4.74
N ARG A 49 -7.51 -3.31 -4.74
CA ARG A 49 -6.16 -2.85 -4.39
C ARG A 49 -5.71 -1.67 -5.25
N ARG A 50 -6.03 -1.71 -6.54
CA ARG A 50 -5.64 -0.65 -7.49
C ARG A 50 -6.38 0.66 -7.26
N THR A 51 -7.50 0.65 -6.56
CA THR A 51 -8.24 1.87 -6.25
C THR A 51 -7.74 2.60 -5.01
N ALA A 52 -6.92 1.95 -4.19
CA ALA A 52 -6.40 2.56 -2.97
C ALA A 52 -5.38 3.64 -3.30
N SER A 53 -5.55 4.81 -2.74
CA SER A 53 -4.62 5.93 -2.89
C SER A 53 -3.61 6.01 -1.76
N GLN A 54 -3.97 5.54 -0.58
CA GLN A 54 -3.06 5.44 0.57
C GLN A 54 -3.08 4.03 1.10
N LEU A 55 -1.90 3.52 1.44
CA LEU A 55 -1.70 2.17 1.93
C LEU A 55 -0.86 2.20 3.19
N ILE A 56 -1.24 1.40 4.18
CA ILE A 56 -0.48 1.22 5.41
C ILE A 56 -0.16 -0.26 5.56
N PHE A 57 1.12 -0.57 5.63
CA PHE A 57 1.59 -1.95 5.79
C PHE A 57 2.35 -2.11 7.08
N PHE A 58 1.87 -2.98 7.95
CA PHE A 58 2.63 -3.46 9.09
C PHE A 58 3.64 -4.51 8.64
N GLU A 59 4.65 -4.80 9.48
CA GLU A 59 5.69 -5.76 9.11
C GLU A 59 5.09 -7.10 8.70
N ASN A 60 5.51 -7.58 7.53
CA ASN A 60 5.08 -8.85 6.98
C ASN A 60 6.30 -9.66 6.59
N LYS A 61 6.35 -10.91 7.05
CA LYS A 61 7.45 -11.83 6.75
C LYS A 61 7.14 -12.76 5.58
N ASN A 62 5.96 -12.66 5.00
CA ASN A 62 5.59 -13.48 3.85
C ASN A 62 6.19 -12.88 2.58
N LYS A 63 7.14 -13.60 1.98
CA LYS A 63 7.85 -13.12 0.80
C LYS A 63 6.94 -12.87 -0.40
N LYS A 64 5.91 -13.70 -0.58
CA LYS A 64 4.98 -13.54 -1.70
C LYS A 64 4.19 -12.24 -1.58
N GLU A 65 3.76 -11.89 -0.38
CA GLU A 65 3.05 -10.64 -0.16
C GLU A 65 3.95 -9.43 -0.35
N ILE A 66 5.18 -9.50 0.16
CA ILE A 66 6.16 -8.44 -0.01
C ILE A 66 6.43 -8.22 -1.50
N GLU A 67 6.60 -9.29 -2.26
CA GLU A 67 6.82 -9.17 -3.71
C GLU A 67 5.61 -8.63 -4.45
N THR A 68 4.41 -9.02 -4.06
CA THR A 68 3.19 -8.48 -4.65
C THR A 68 3.06 -6.98 -4.40
N ILE A 69 3.33 -6.55 -3.17
CA ILE A 69 3.33 -5.12 -2.83
C ILE A 69 4.38 -4.38 -3.65
N PHE A 70 5.58 -4.95 -3.75
CA PHE A 70 6.64 -4.34 -4.53
C PHE A 70 6.24 -4.18 -6.01
N GLU A 71 5.75 -5.25 -6.62
CA GLU A 71 5.39 -5.24 -8.04
C GLU A 71 4.23 -4.31 -8.36
N GLU A 72 3.24 -4.21 -7.47
CA GLU A 72 2.04 -3.44 -7.73
C GLU A 72 2.16 -1.96 -7.37
N VAL A 73 2.90 -1.64 -6.33
CA VAL A 73 2.84 -0.32 -5.70
C VAL A 73 4.17 0.42 -5.73
N ILE A 74 5.27 -0.31 -5.59
CA ILE A 74 6.58 0.30 -5.38
C ILE A 74 7.27 0.55 -6.71
N LEU A 75 7.71 1.79 -6.92
CA LEU A 75 8.33 2.22 -8.19
C LEU A 75 9.82 2.49 -8.06
N ILE A 76 10.42 2.13 -6.92
CA ILE A 76 11.87 2.20 -6.74
C ILE A 76 12.50 0.82 -6.94
N PRO A 77 13.81 0.73 -7.20
CA PRO A 77 14.48 -0.55 -7.36
C PRO A 77 14.32 -1.47 -6.14
N LYS A 78 14.29 -2.77 -6.39
CA LYS A 78 14.00 -3.78 -5.36
C LYS A 78 14.97 -3.74 -4.18
N LYS A 79 16.26 -3.57 -4.47
CA LYS A 79 17.29 -3.49 -3.42
C LYS A 79 17.01 -2.32 -2.48
N GLU A 80 16.64 -1.19 -3.04
CA GLU A 80 16.34 0.02 -2.31
C GLU A 80 15.08 -0.12 -1.49
N PHE A 81 14.09 -0.82 -2.01
CA PHE A 81 12.88 -1.12 -1.27
C PHE A 81 13.18 -1.98 -0.04
N TYR A 82 14.03 -2.98 -0.15
CA TYR A 82 14.43 -3.79 1.01
C TYR A 82 15.18 -2.97 2.05
N ASP A 83 16.00 -2.02 1.64
CA ASP A 83 16.68 -1.12 2.56
C ASP A 83 15.69 -0.21 3.30
N VAL A 84 14.70 0.29 2.58
CA VAL A 84 13.61 1.08 3.20
C VAL A 84 12.85 0.23 4.21
N MET A 85 12.52 -1.01 3.88
CA MET A 85 11.81 -1.89 4.81
C MET A 85 12.62 -2.13 6.08
N ARG A 86 13.91 -2.35 5.98
CA ARG A 86 14.76 -2.53 7.17
C ARG A 86 14.79 -1.28 8.03
N TYR A 87 14.78 -0.12 7.43
CA TYR A 87 14.72 1.15 8.15
C TYR A 87 13.37 1.36 8.83
N VAL A 88 12.28 1.09 8.12
CA VAL A 88 10.93 1.31 8.63
C VAL A 88 10.59 0.36 9.77
N TYR A 89 10.93 -0.91 9.63
CA TYR A 89 10.56 -1.96 10.59
C TYR A 89 11.69 -2.26 11.59
N ASP A 90 12.31 -1.20 12.10
CA ASP A 90 13.40 -1.33 13.06
C ASP A 90 12.95 -1.71 14.48
N LYS A 91 11.67 -1.52 14.78
CA LYS A 91 11.04 -1.81 16.09
C LYS A 91 9.66 -2.41 15.89
N PRO A 92 9.10 -3.08 16.89
CA PRO A 92 7.72 -3.53 16.84
C PRO A 92 6.73 -2.37 16.61
N TYR A 93 5.62 -2.67 15.99
CA TYR A 93 4.50 -1.74 15.74
C TYR A 93 4.81 -0.57 14.82
N GLN A 94 5.87 -0.65 14.05
CA GLN A 94 6.14 0.29 12.98
C GLN A 94 5.31 -0.05 11.74
N PHE A 95 5.03 0.94 10.90
CA PHE A 95 4.35 0.70 9.64
C PHE A 95 4.96 1.53 8.52
N LEU A 96 4.87 0.98 7.33
CA LEU A 96 5.18 1.69 6.09
C LEU A 96 3.89 2.31 5.57
N TYR A 97 3.90 3.63 5.40
CA TYR A 97 2.80 4.35 4.79
C TYR A 97 3.19 4.72 3.36
N ILE A 98 2.29 4.46 2.42
CA ILE A 98 2.52 4.76 1.01
C ILE A 98 1.40 5.66 0.51
N ASP A 99 1.77 6.82 -0.03
CA ASP A 99 0.83 7.71 -0.71
C ASP A 99 1.09 7.65 -2.20
N THR A 100 0.23 6.94 -2.93
CA THR A 100 0.41 6.72 -4.37
C THR A 100 0.16 7.97 -5.20
N ASN A 101 -0.35 9.05 -4.62
CA ASN A 101 -0.54 10.32 -5.31
C ASN A 101 0.74 11.17 -5.38
N LEU A 102 1.77 10.77 -4.63
CA LEU A 102 3.04 11.49 -4.60
C LEU A 102 4.04 10.90 -5.61
N PRO A 103 5.07 11.67 -6.00
CA PRO A 103 6.14 11.15 -6.86
C PRO A 103 6.86 9.93 -6.25
N ASP A 104 7.48 9.14 -7.10
CA ASP A 104 8.11 7.87 -6.72
C ASP A 104 9.15 8.01 -5.60
N ASP A 105 9.90 9.10 -5.61
CA ASP A 105 10.94 9.37 -4.63
C ASP A 105 10.41 9.91 -3.30
N LYS A 106 9.13 10.24 -3.21
CA LYS A 106 8.52 10.88 -2.04
C LYS A 106 7.28 10.17 -1.52
N MET A 107 6.94 9.01 -2.08
CA MET A 107 5.70 8.31 -1.77
C MET A 107 5.76 7.45 -0.51
N LEU A 108 6.95 7.17 0.01
CA LEU A 108 7.15 6.26 1.14
C LEU A 108 7.36 7.03 2.44
N PHE A 109 6.76 6.54 3.51
CA PHE A 109 6.83 7.17 4.84
C PHE A 109 7.11 6.09 5.89
N LYS A 110 7.98 6.41 6.83
CA LYS A 110 8.08 5.66 8.09
C LYS A 110 7.05 6.25 9.04
N LYS A 111 5.98 5.48 9.31
CA LYS A 111 4.78 6.04 9.94
C LYS A 111 4.28 7.23 9.11
N PHE A 112 4.25 8.42 9.66
CA PHE A 112 3.84 9.62 8.93
C PHE A 112 5.01 10.54 8.59
N ASN A 113 6.25 10.08 8.77
CA ASN A 113 7.45 10.82 8.42
C ASN A 113 7.89 10.47 7.00
N GLN A 114 7.84 11.44 6.11
CA GLN A 114 8.18 11.22 4.71
C GLN A 114 9.65 10.83 4.54
N LEU A 115 9.88 9.82 3.72
CA LEU A 115 11.21 9.41 3.31
C LEU A 115 11.49 9.96 1.92
N GLU A 116 12.60 10.65 1.77
CA GLU A 116 13.05 11.08 0.46
C GLU A 116 14.03 10.06 -0.07
N VAL A 117 13.65 9.43 -1.17
CA VAL A 117 14.41 8.35 -1.78
C VAL A 117 15.22 8.92 -2.93
N SER A 118 16.54 8.96 -2.76
CA SER A 118 17.44 9.46 -3.79
C SER A 118 18.03 8.29 -4.57
N SER A 119 17.74 8.23 -5.85
CA SER A 119 18.34 7.27 -6.76
C SER A 119 19.72 7.73 -7.28
N LYS A 120 20.15 8.94 -6.91
CA LYS A 120 21.46 9.43 -7.34
C LYS A 120 22.55 8.77 -6.52
N ASN A 121 23.18 7.84 -7.14
CA ASN A 121 24.38 7.23 -6.64
C ASN A 121 25.55 8.17 -6.89
N ILE A 122 25.83 9.03 -5.94
CA ILE A 122 27.03 9.84 -5.97
C ILE A 122 28.14 8.98 -5.37
N MET A 123 29.15 8.63 -6.13
CA MET A 123 30.33 7.85 -5.72
C MET A 123 30.15 6.34 -5.58
N GLY A 124 29.20 5.73 -6.22
CA GLY A 124 29.05 4.28 -6.20
C GLY A 124 28.54 3.68 -4.90
N ASP A 125 28.11 4.49 -3.95
CA ASP A 125 27.67 4.04 -2.63
C ASP A 125 26.24 3.53 -2.58
N GLY A 126 25.59 3.40 -3.70
CA GLY A 126 24.24 2.92 -3.76
C GLY A 126 23.23 3.95 -3.27
N PHE A 127 22.15 3.45 -2.88
CA PHE A 127 20.92 4.15 -2.63
C PHE A 127 20.88 4.81 -1.25
N ARG A 128 20.37 6.03 -1.20
CA ARG A 128 20.14 6.73 0.07
C ARG A 128 18.71 7.22 0.15
N PHE A 129 18.14 7.12 1.33
CA PHE A 129 16.88 7.75 1.67
C PHE A 129 17.06 8.61 2.91
N MET A 130 16.26 9.68 3.01
CA MET A 130 16.29 10.58 4.15
C MET A 130 14.88 10.76 4.69
N GLU A 131 14.78 10.78 6.02
CA GLU A 131 13.54 11.11 6.71
C GLU A 131 13.44 12.62 6.87
N THR A 132 12.33 13.16 6.44
CA THR A 132 12.05 14.59 6.57
C THR A 132 11.21 14.91 7.80
#